data_0677eb57f58036fa00d7c86ed20dcd30
#
_entry.id   0677eb57f58036fa00d7c86ed20dcd30
#
_cell.length_a   1.000
_cell.length_b   1.000
_cell.length_c   1.000
_cell.angle_alpha   90.00
_cell.angle_beta   90.00
_cell.angle_gamma   90.00
#
_symmetry.space_group_name_H-M   'P 1'
#
loop_
_entity.id
_entity.type
_entity.pdbx_description
1 polymer ?
#
loop_
_entity_poly.entity_id
_entity_poly.type
_entity_poly.pdbx_seq_one_letter_code
_entity_poly.pdbx_strand_id
1 'polypeptide(L)'
;MERIDWFKEIANRLRDYSDGDIWSCGDEILCKTESAADALADMLECLYISQGEEILINTGYYDPEEDARNGELDRYTGWWYVNID
;
A
#
# COMPACT_ATOMS: atom_id res chain seq x y z
N MET A 1 18.72 7.32 18.38
CA MET A 1 18.60 6.82 17.01
C MET A 1 17.20 7.12 16.49
N GLU A 2 17.11 7.79 15.36
CA GLU A 2 15.80 8.09 14.78
C GLU A 2 15.21 6.84 14.14
N ARG A 3 13.91 6.68 14.32
CA ARG A 3 13.18 5.61 13.65
C ARG A 3 12.87 6.02 12.22
N ILE A 4 13.00 5.08 11.30
CA ILE A 4 12.71 5.32 9.90
C ILE A 4 11.22 5.09 9.66
N ASP A 5 10.57 6.03 9.00
CA ASP A 5 9.21 5.82 8.50
C ASP A 5 9.31 5.02 7.20
N TRP A 6 9.33 3.70 7.34
CA TRP A 6 9.52 2.79 6.21
C TRP A 6 8.40 2.90 5.17
N PHE A 7 7.19 3.13 5.62
CA PHE A 7 6.08 3.28 4.68
C PHE A 7 6.30 4.47 3.75
N LYS A 8 6.63 5.62 4.32
CA LYS A 8 6.89 6.84 3.55
C LYS A 8 8.12 6.69 2.66
N GLU A 9 9.18 6.08 3.18
CA GLU A 9 10.43 5.88 2.44
C GLU A 9 10.20 4.97 1.23
N ILE A 10 9.50 3.87 1.42
CA ILE A 10 9.19 2.92 0.35
C ILE A 10 8.22 3.54 -0.65
N ALA A 11 7.21 4.26 -0.18
CA ALA A 11 6.27 4.93 -1.06
C ALA A 11 6.97 5.93 -1.99
N ASN A 12 7.93 6.69 -1.46
CA ASN A 12 8.69 7.64 -2.26
C ASN A 12 9.55 6.94 -3.30
N ARG A 13 10.19 5.84 -2.93
CA ARG A 13 11.04 5.07 -3.86
C ARG A 13 10.22 4.41 -4.96
N LEU A 14 9.09 3.83 -4.62
CA LEU A 14 8.22 3.17 -5.59
C LEU A 14 7.66 4.16 -6.60
N ARG A 15 7.38 5.38 -6.18
CA ARG A 15 6.92 6.42 -7.09
C ARG A 15 7.93 6.71 -8.20
N ASP A 16 9.23 6.63 -7.88
CA ASP A 16 10.29 6.91 -8.82
C ASP A 16 10.62 5.74 -9.73
N TYR A 17 10.35 4.51 -9.31
CA TYR A 17 10.77 3.29 -10.01
C TYR A 17 9.62 2.46 -10.56
N SER A 18 8.39 2.86 -10.32
CA SER A 18 7.22 2.11 -10.73
C SER A 18 6.99 2.19 -12.24
N ASP A 19 6.71 1.04 -12.86
CA ASP A 19 6.31 0.95 -14.26
C ASP A 19 4.80 1.06 -14.43
N GLY A 20 4.12 1.64 -13.46
CA GLY A 20 2.68 1.76 -13.48
C GLY A 20 1.92 0.64 -12.77
N ASP A 21 2.63 -0.35 -12.24
CA ASP A 21 2.03 -1.46 -11.51
C ASP A 21 1.90 -1.19 -10.00
N ILE A 22 2.62 -0.19 -9.51
CA ILE A 22 2.57 0.24 -8.12
C ILE A 22 2.52 1.76 -8.11
N TRP A 23 1.60 2.30 -7.32
CA TRP A 23 1.39 3.74 -7.29
C TRP A 23 1.22 4.22 -5.85
N SER A 24 2.03 5.17 -5.44
CA SER A 24 1.91 5.79 -4.13
C SER A 24 0.91 6.95 -4.21
N CYS A 25 -0.10 6.90 -3.38
CA CYS A 25 -1.14 7.91 -3.35
C CYS A 25 -1.49 8.29 -1.92
N GLY A 26 -0.97 9.42 -1.46
CA GLY A 26 -1.25 9.89 -0.10
C GLY A 26 -0.82 8.89 0.96
N ASP A 27 -1.77 8.39 1.71
CA ASP A 27 -1.55 7.46 2.81
C ASP A 27 -1.59 5.99 2.40
N GLU A 28 -1.70 5.72 1.10
CA GLU A 28 -1.83 4.36 0.58
C GLU A 28 -0.81 4.09 -0.51
N ILE A 29 -0.40 2.83 -0.61
CA ILE A 29 0.33 2.32 -1.76
C ILE A 29 -0.62 1.40 -2.50
N LEU A 30 -0.79 1.62 -3.80
CA LEU A 30 -1.70 0.86 -4.63
C LEU A 30 -0.92 -0.08 -5.53
N CYS A 31 -1.35 -1.34 -5.58
CA CYS A 31 -0.72 -2.38 -6.39
C CYS A 31 -1.74 -2.98 -7.35
N LYS A 32 -1.31 -3.34 -8.55
CA LYS A 32 -2.21 -3.98 -9.52
C LYS A 32 -2.55 -5.41 -9.18
N THR A 33 -1.73 -6.08 -8.38
CA THR A 33 -1.95 -7.48 -8.04
C THR A 33 -1.98 -7.68 -6.54
N GLU A 34 -2.75 -8.68 -6.10
CA GLU A 34 -2.81 -9.08 -4.70
C GLU A 34 -1.43 -9.53 -4.21
N SER A 35 -0.71 -10.28 -5.03
CA SER A 35 0.63 -10.78 -4.69
C SER A 35 1.58 -9.64 -4.37
N ALA A 36 1.55 -8.57 -5.14
CA ALA A 36 2.40 -7.41 -4.90
C ALA A 36 2.02 -6.71 -3.60
N ALA A 37 0.72 -6.56 -3.33
CA ALA A 37 0.25 -5.93 -2.10
C ALA A 37 0.64 -6.76 -0.87
N ASP A 38 0.48 -8.08 -0.94
CA ASP A 38 0.84 -8.97 0.17
C ASP A 38 2.35 -8.97 0.43
N ALA A 39 3.16 -9.01 -0.62
CA ALA A 39 4.62 -8.96 -0.49
C ALA A 39 5.07 -7.64 0.13
N LEU A 40 4.46 -6.53 -0.29
CA LEU A 40 4.77 -5.22 0.26
C LEU A 40 4.38 -5.13 1.74
N ALA A 41 3.21 -5.64 2.09
CA ALA A 41 2.75 -5.65 3.48
C ALA A 41 3.69 -6.46 4.37
N ASP A 42 4.10 -7.64 3.93
CA ASP A 42 5.04 -8.48 4.67
C ASP A 42 6.40 -7.79 4.86
N MET A 43 6.91 -7.15 3.83
CA MET A 43 8.17 -6.42 3.89
C MET A 43 8.09 -5.27 4.89
N LEU A 44 7.02 -4.48 4.83
CA LEU A 44 6.82 -3.36 5.76
C LEU A 44 6.72 -3.84 7.19
N GLU A 45 5.97 -4.91 7.44
CA GLU A 45 5.84 -5.48 8.78
C GLU A 45 7.21 -5.89 9.32
N CYS A 46 8.00 -6.59 8.52
CA CYS A 46 9.34 -7.00 8.94
C CYS A 46 10.24 -5.81 9.25
N LEU A 47 10.19 -4.76 8.44
CA LEU A 47 11.02 -3.57 8.66
C LEU A 47 10.65 -2.83 9.95
N TYR A 48 9.36 -2.68 10.23
CA TYR A 48 8.93 -2.03 11.46
C TYR A 48 9.22 -2.87 12.69
N ILE A 49 8.99 -4.17 12.62
CA ILE A 49 9.30 -5.08 13.73
C ILE A 49 10.80 -5.05 14.06
N SER A 50 11.65 -4.98 13.03
CA SER A 50 13.10 -4.92 13.23
C SER A 50 13.54 -3.63 13.93
N GLN A 51 12.72 -2.59 13.90
CA GLN A 51 12.94 -1.35 14.65
C GLN A 51 12.33 -1.36 16.05
N GLY A 52 11.65 -2.46 16.42
CA GLY A 52 10.96 -2.56 17.69
C GLY A 52 9.60 -1.86 17.70
N GLU A 53 9.02 -1.62 16.54
CA GLU A 53 7.70 -1.00 16.43
C GLU A 53 6.64 -2.03 16.08
N GLU A 54 5.51 -1.96 16.81
CA GLU A 54 4.32 -2.71 16.43
C GLU A 54 3.41 -1.80 15.64
N ILE A 55 3.11 -2.18 14.42
CA ILE A 55 2.17 -1.45 13.57
C ILE A 55 1.14 -2.40 12.99
N LEU A 56 -0.01 -1.85 12.65
CA LEU A 56 -1.04 -2.60 11.95
C LEU A 56 -0.99 -2.21 10.47
N ILE A 57 -0.73 -3.19 9.62
CA ILE A 57 -0.72 -2.99 8.17
C ILE A 57 -2.03 -3.53 7.62
N ASN A 58 -2.75 -2.70 6.89
CA ASN A 58 -4.03 -3.05 6.28
C ASN A 58 -3.84 -3.24 4.79
N THR A 59 -4.43 -4.31 4.26
CA THR A 59 -4.51 -4.56 2.82
C THR A 59 -5.96 -4.79 2.43
N GLY A 60 -6.30 -4.44 1.21
CA GLY A 60 -7.63 -4.65 0.70
C GLY A 60 -7.71 -4.36 -0.79
N TYR A 61 -8.90 -4.48 -1.33
CA TYR A 61 -9.15 -4.34 -2.75
C TYR A 61 -10.30 -3.37 -3.00
N TYR A 62 -10.12 -2.45 -3.92
CA TYR A 62 -11.17 -1.58 -4.39
C TYR A 62 -11.96 -2.29 -5.49
N ASP A 63 -12.99 -3.04 -5.07
CA ASP A 63 -13.78 -3.87 -5.96
C ASP A 63 -14.61 -3.03 -6.92
N PRO A 64 -14.43 -3.19 -8.24
CA PRO A 64 -15.20 -2.44 -9.22
C PRO A 64 -16.71 -2.63 -9.11
N GLU A 65 -17.17 -3.84 -8.79
CA GLU A 65 -18.60 -4.11 -8.64
C GLU A 65 -19.20 -3.40 -7.43
N GLU A 66 -18.49 -3.43 -6.32
CA GLU A 66 -18.92 -2.76 -5.10
C GLU A 66 -18.88 -1.25 -5.25
N ASP A 67 -17.80 -0.72 -5.81
CA ASP A 67 -17.65 0.71 -6.03
C ASP A 67 -18.70 1.25 -7.01
N ALA A 68 -19.01 0.50 -8.06
CA ALA A 68 -20.07 0.86 -9.00
C ALA A 68 -21.44 0.93 -8.31
N ARG A 69 -21.70 -0.04 -7.43
CA ARG A 69 -22.97 -0.11 -6.68
C ARG A 69 -23.14 1.08 -5.74
N ASN A 70 -22.05 1.52 -5.15
CA ASN A 70 -22.02 2.65 -4.21
C ASN A 70 -21.81 4.00 -4.88
N GLY A 71 -21.60 4.03 -6.20
CA GLY A 71 -21.30 5.26 -6.93
C GLY A 71 -19.93 5.83 -6.62
N GLU A 72 -18.99 4.98 -6.21
CA GLU A 72 -17.64 5.37 -5.78
C GLU A 72 -16.56 5.02 -6.78
N LEU A 73 -16.91 4.77 -8.03
CA LEU A 73 -15.93 4.48 -9.06
C LEU A 73 -14.95 5.64 -9.21
N ASP A 74 -13.67 5.34 -9.10
CA ASP A 74 -12.61 6.31 -9.30
C ASP A 74 -11.37 5.63 -9.90
N ARG A 75 -10.26 6.37 -9.96
CA ARG A 75 -9.02 5.86 -10.56
C ARG A 75 -8.34 4.76 -9.75
N TYR A 76 -8.77 4.55 -8.50
CA TYR A 76 -8.22 3.50 -7.63
C TYR A 76 -8.98 2.20 -7.75
N THR A 77 -10.15 2.23 -8.35
CA THR A 77 -10.99 1.04 -8.51
C THR A 77 -10.23 -0.03 -9.31
N GLY A 78 -10.24 -1.25 -8.80
CA GLY A 78 -9.50 -2.35 -9.42
C GLY A 78 -8.06 -2.49 -8.93
N TRP A 79 -7.64 -1.68 -7.96
CA TRP A 79 -6.32 -1.74 -7.37
C TRP A 79 -6.37 -2.33 -5.96
N TRP A 80 -5.27 -2.96 -5.56
CA TRP A 80 -5.07 -3.46 -4.20
C TRP A 80 -4.33 -2.41 -3.40
N TYR A 81 -4.79 -2.12 -2.18
CA TYR A 81 -4.17 -1.08 -1.36
C TYR A 81 -3.39 -1.67 -0.20
N VAL A 82 -2.37 -0.93 0.24
CA VAL A 82 -1.60 -1.19 1.46
C VAL A 82 -1.52 0.13 2.21
N ASN A 83 -1.94 0.12 3.47
CA ASN A 83 -1.78 1.29 4.32
C ASN A 83 -1.42 0.85 5.74
N ILE A 84 -1.04 1.79 6.58
CA ILE A 84 -0.72 1.54 7.98
C ILE A 84 -1.61 2.38 8.88
N ASP A 85 -1.94 1.80 10.00
CA ASP A 85 -2.69 2.48 11.06
C ASP A 85 -1.76 3.06 12.12
#